data_1df37211863a2d6efea51f1ec33162e9
#
_entry.id   1df37211863a2d6efea51f1ec33162e9
#
_cell.length_a   1.000
_cell.length_b   1.000
_cell.length_c   1.000
_cell.angle_alpha   90.00
_cell.angle_beta   90.00
_cell.angle_gamma   90.00
#
_symmetry.space_group_name_H-M   'P 1'
#
loop_
_entity.id
_entity.type
_entity.pdbx_description
1 polymer ?
#
loop_
_entity_poly.entity_id
_entity_poly.type
_entity_poly.pdbx_seq_one_letter_code
_entity_poly.pdbx_strand_id
1 'polypeptide(L)'
;MKSWKRAVAVALCAASLLAGCGVQSGNVSNDDSTDEPQQITIEQLRAANDQRSLLEKHDTVTVTMQESDQNDTVTYTAKFQYTCIVDEVLAWYHYQYTENSDAGEDEVWGEANEKMYAERSASDDAASLSIHFRHDDKQYILDMMPQCPTSGENAEQTIDGCSEENGAILLSVTTRYLDSSGYYYTTCYRVDPATSELLEMSVTNYHEDENGAVSKQGIRLYRWSYDEPYQAERNVMNEVLFSTDSTEDVCDLTYFYPAPGSEKGWDVGENGWSVSEIRVAHGTRILFLDSADLALYADRELTKPIDFYDGVDTSGESATVYIVPLEKNH
;
A
#
# COMPACT_ATOMS: atom_id res chain seq x y z
N MET A 1 2.49 34.39 -3.08
CA MET A 1 1.05 34.68 -2.90
C MET A 1 0.13 33.56 -3.47
N LYS A 2 0.62 32.34 -3.70
CA LYS A 2 -0.21 31.19 -4.17
C LYS A 2 -0.55 30.17 -3.07
N SER A 3 0.12 30.21 -1.92
CA SER A 3 -0.06 29.21 -0.85
C SER A 3 -1.27 29.44 0.06
N TRP A 4 -1.77 30.66 0.16
CA TRP A 4 -2.83 30.99 1.12
C TRP A 4 -4.23 30.52 0.69
N LYS A 5 -4.46 30.34 -0.60
CA LYS A 5 -5.77 29.87 -1.08
C LYS A 5 -6.02 28.37 -0.85
N ARG A 6 -4.97 27.56 -0.67
CA ARG A 6 -5.08 26.11 -0.42
C ARG A 6 -5.33 25.79 1.06
N ALA A 7 -4.75 26.57 1.96
CA ALA A 7 -4.95 26.39 3.40
C ALA A 7 -6.40 26.69 3.87
N VAL A 8 -7.09 27.62 3.21
CA VAL A 8 -8.48 27.99 3.55
C VAL A 8 -9.48 26.89 3.13
N ALA A 9 -9.21 26.14 2.06
CA ALA A 9 -10.11 25.08 1.62
C ALA A 9 -10.07 23.84 2.54
N VAL A 10 -8.92 23.54 3.14
CA VAL A 10 -8.74 22.39 4.05
C VAL A 10 -9.40 22.66 5.41
N ALA A 11 -9.31 23.90 5.93
CA ALA A 11 -9.92 24.26 7.20
C ALA A 11 -11.47 24.24 7.15
N LEU A 12 -12.07 24.51 6.00
CA LEU A 12 -13.54 24.48 5.82
C LEU A 12 -14.09 23.04 5.75
N CYS A 13 -13.33 22.07 5.23
CA CYS A 13 -13.77 20.67 5.19
C CYS A 13 -13.67 20.01 6.58
N ALA A 14 -12.62 20.31 7.36
CA ALA A 14 -12.49 19.78 8.72
C ALA A 14 -13.58 20.32 9.68
N ALA A 15 -14.00 21.57 9.50
CA ALA A 15 -15.05 22.18 10.32
C ALA A 15 -16.46 21.60 10.03
N SER A 16 -16.72 21.12 8.81
CA SER A 16 -18.00 20.48 8.48
C SER A 16 -18.15 19.07 9.05
N LEU A 17 -17.04 18.33 9.23
CA LEU A 17 -17.05 17.00 9.83
C LEU A 17 -17.23 17.03 11.36
N LEU A 18 -16.77 18.10 12.03
CA LEU A 18 -16.90 18.24 13.49
C LEU A 18 -18.29 18.74 13.95
N ALA A 19 -19.10 19.29 13.04
CA ALA A 19 -20.44 19.80 13.37
C ALA A 19 -21.54 18.73 13.37
N GLY A 20 -21.29 17.53 12.82
CA GLY A 20 -22.27 16.45 12.65
C GLY A 20 -22.41 15.45 13.80
N CYS A 21 -21.48 15.41 14.75
CA CYS A 21 -21.53 14.46 15.89
C CYS A 21 -22.27 15.01 17.12
N GLY A 22 -23.38 15.67 16.93
CA GLY A 22 -24.27 16.10 18.03
C GLY A 22 -25.43 15.11 18.21
N VAL A 23 -25.41 14.36 19.29
CA VAL A 23 -26.52 13.49 19.72
C VAL A 23 -27.74 14.35 19.97
N GLN A 24 -28.75 14.30 19.12
CA GLN A 24 -30.10 14.80 19.44
C GLN A 24 -31.01 13.63 19.82
N SER A 25 -31.25 13.52 21.11
CA SER A 25 -32.34 12.74 21.69
C SER A 25 -33.64 13.54 21.54
N GLY A 26 -34.43 13.23 20.55
CA GLY A 26 -35.72 13.88 20.30
C GLY A 26 -36.85 12.88 20.09
N ASN A 27 -37.92 12.99 20.87
CA ASN A 27 -39.14 12.16 20.86
C ASN A 27 -39.81 12.13 19.48
N VAL A 28 -40.17 10.92 19.05
CA VAL A 28 -40.86 10.60 17.80
C VAL A 28 -42.35 10.69 17.97
N SER A 29 -43.02 11.41 17.07
CA SER A 29 -44.42 11.20 16.71
C SER A 29 -44.48 10.45 15.38
N ASN A 30 -45.22 9.33 15.35
CA ASN A 30 -45.45 8.47 14.20
C ASN A 30 -45.97 9.23 12.99
N ASP A 31 -45.30 9.10 11.85
CA ASP A 31 -45.92 9.10 10.54
C ASP A 31 -45.19 8.15 9.60
N ASP A 32 -45.95 7.34 8.88
CA ASP A 32 -45.63 6.06 8.29
C ASP A 32 -45.03 6.24 6.90
N SER A 33 -43.69 6.34 6.84
CA SER A 33 -42.86 5.95 5.68
C SER A 33 -41.44 5.75 6.19
N THR A 34 -41.12 4.52 6.64
CA THR A 34 -39.81 4.13 7.14
C THR A 34 -38.89 3.86 5.97
N ASP A 35 -38.24 4.89 5.42
CA ASP A 35 -36.94 4.78 4.85
C ASP A 35 -35.95 4.79 6.05
N GLU A 36 -35.75 3.62 6.66
CA GLU A 36 -34.63 3.45 7.57
C GLU A 36 -33.34 3.74 6.77
N PRO A 37 -32.44 4.60 7.30
CA PRO A 37 -31.18 4.87 6.61
C PRO A 37 -30.46 3.53 6.39
N GLN A 38 -30.00 3.33 5.16
CA GLN A 38 -29.31 2.09 4.76
C GLN A 38 -28.11 1.89 5.70
N GLN A 39 -28.20 0.95 6.61
CA GLN A 39 -27.13 0.63 7.54
C GLN A 39 -26.08 -0.20 6.78
N ILE A 40 -24.89 0.38 6.59
CA ILE A 40 -23.73 -0.36 6.07
C ILE A 40 -22.96 -0.97 7.23
N THR A 41 -22.60 -2.24 7.13
CA THR A 41 -21.69 -2.89 8.09
C THR A 41 -20.23 -2.69 7.70
N ILE A 42 -19.31 -2.83 8.68
CA ILE A 42 -17.86 -2.76 8.42
C ILE A 42 -17.44 -3.87 7.44
N GLU A 43 -18.03 -5.05 7.55
CA GLU A 43 -17.76 -6.18 6.65
C GLU A 43 -18.20 -5.88 5.20
N GLN A 44 -19.38 -5.27 5.02
CA GLN A 44 -19.84 -4.83 3.70
C GLN A 44 -18.93 -3.75 3.12
N LEU A 45 -18.51 -2.79 3.96
CA LEU A 45 -17.59 -1.75 3.56
C LEU A 45 -16.25 -2.32 3.11
N ARG A 46 -15.67 -3.26 3.86
CA ARG A 46 -14.42 -3.94 3.50
C ARG A 46 -14.55 -4.73 2.20
N ALA A 47 -15.63 -5.50 2.06
CA ALA A 47 -15.86 -6.29 0.85
C ALA A 47 -16.03 -5.44 -0.41
N ALA A 48 -16.70 -4.28 -0.29
CA ALA A 48 -16.88 -3.36 -1.41
C ALA A 48 -15.58 -2.63 -1.79
N ASN A 49 -14.64 -2.48 -0.84
CA ASN A 49 -13.39 -1.74 -1.00
C ASN A 49 -12.15 -2.64 -0.93
N ASP A 50 -12.31 -3.91 -1.23
CA ASP A 50 -11.21 -4.81 -1.53
C ASP A 50 -10.50 -4.33 -2.81
N GLN A 51 -9.18 -4.21 -2.76
CA GLN A 51 -8.38 -3.58 -3.82
C GLN A 51 -8.55 -4.27 -5.18
N ARG A 52 -8.55 -5.61 -5.18
CA ARG A 52 -8.71 -6.40 -6.41
C ARG A 52 -10.11 -6.19 -6.99
N SER A 53 -11.13 -6.22 -6.14
CA SER A 53 -12.51 -5.96 -6.53
C SER A 53 -12.73 -4.53 -7.06
N LEU A 54 -12.04 -3.54 -6.51
CA LEU A 54 -12.08 -2.17 -7.02
C LEU A 54 -11.45 -2.07 -8.42
N LEU A 55 -10.30 -2.72 -8.64
CA LEU A 55 -9.62 -2.72 -9.94
C LEU A 55 -10.32 -3.57 -11.00
N GLU A 56 -11.21 -4.49 -10.63
CA GLU A 56 -12.11 -5.18 -11.56
C GLU A 56 -13.25 -4.30 -12.04
N LYS A 57 -13.65 -3.29 -11.25
CA LYS A 57 -14.77 -2.39 -11.55
C LYS A 57 -14.33 -1.09 -12.21
N HIS A 58 -13.14 -0.62 -11.89
CA HIS A 58 -12.61 0.67 -12.28
C HIS A 58 -11.33 0.52 -13.08
N ASP A 59 -11.18 1.30 -14.13
CA ASP A 59 -9.95 1.34 -14.94
C ASP A 59 -8.77 1.85 -14.11
N THR A 60 -9.03 2.75 -13.16
CA THR A 60 -8.01 3.33 -12.28
C THR A 60 -8.60 3.65 -10.91
N VAL A 61 -7.89 3.29 -9.85
CA VAL A 61 -8.19 3.69 -8.48
C VAL A 61 -7.10 4.63 -8.00
N THR A 62 -7.49 5.82 -7.57
CA THR A 62 -6.60 6.84 -7.01
C THR A 62 -6.93 7.08 -5.55
N VAL A 63 -5.91 7.06 -4.68
CA VAL A 63 -6.04 7.40 -3.27
C VAL A 63 -5.08 8.54 -2.95
N THR A 64 -5.59 9.65 -2.45
CA THR A 64 -4.75 10.70 -1.89
C THR A 64 -4.78 10.64 -0.37
N MET A 65 -3.63 10.80 0.27
CA MET A 65 -3.49 10.81 1.72
C MET A 65 -2.86 12.12 2.19
N GLN A 66 -3.37 12.65 3.30
CA GLN A 66 -2.76 13.76 4.02
C GLN A 66 -2.64 13.38 5.49
N GLU A 67 -1.48 13.58 6.06
CA GLU A 67 -1.25 13.46 7.50
C GLU A 67 -1.02 14.83 8.11
N SER A 68 -1.70 15.10 9.22
CA SER A 68 -1.58 16.34 9.97
C SER A 68 -1.21 16.05 11.42
N ASP A 69 -0.43 16.94 12.01
CA ASP A 69 -0.06 16.89 13.41
C ASP A 69 -1.26 17.24 14.35
N GLN A 70 -0.98 17.29 15.64
CA GLN A 70 -1.96 17.64 16.68
C GLN A 70 -2.56 19.05 16.51
N ASN A 71 -1.90 19.94 15.75
CA ASN A 71 -2.31 21.33 15.50
C ASN A 71 -2.98 21.49 14.12
N ASP A 72 -3.32 20.38 13.46
CA ASP A 72 -3.90 20.34 12.11
C ASP A 72 -2.95 20.89 11.01
N THR A 73 -1.63 20.92 11.29
CA THR A 73 -0.63 21.26 10.27
C THR A 73 -0.33 20.02 9.44
N VAL A 74 -0.47 20.12 8.12
CA VAL A 74 -0.14 19.03 7.20
C VAL A 74 1.37 18.79 7.19
N THR A 75 1.80 17.60 7.55
CA THR A 75 3.21 17.19 7.64
C THR A 75 3.61 16.21 6.54
N TYR A 76 2.64 15.51 5.96
CA TYR A 76 2.88 14.53 4.92
C TYR A 76 1.71 14.49 3.94
N THR A 77 2.02 14.32 2.65
CA THR A 77 1.03 14.05 1.61
C THR A 77 1.51 12.92 0.73
N ALA A 78 0.57 12.07 0.29
CA ALA A 78 0.86 11.02 -0.67
C ALA A 78 -0.27 10.88 -1.68
N LYS A 79 0.05 10.36 -2.86
CA LYS A 79 -0.90 9.93 -3.87
C LYS A 79 -0.51 8.53 -4.32
N PHE A 80 -1.46 7.64 -4.28
CA PHE A 80 -1.34 6.28 -4.79
C PHE A 80 -2.28 6.16 -5.97
N GLN A 81 -1.82 5.57 -7.06
CA GLN A 81 -2.65 5.32 -8.21
C GLN A 81 -2.37 3.93 -8.75
N TYR A 82 -3.43 3.18 -9.02
CA TYR A 82 -3.36 1.83 -9.54
C TYR A 82 -4.26 1.76 -10.78
N THR A 83 -3.77 1.17 -11.85
CA THR A 83 -4.58 0.91 -13.04
C THR A 83 -5.06 -0.53 -13.05
N CYS A 84 -6.16 -0.79 -13.76
CA CYS A 84 -6.79 -2.10 -13.82
C CYS A 84 -5.80 -3.21 -14.22
N ILE A 85 -6.05 -4.41 -13.71
CA ILE A 85 -5.27 -5.62 -14.01
C ILE A 85 -5.66 -6.09 -15.41
N VAL A 86 -4.87 -5.68 -16.41
CA VAL A 86 -5.02 -6.13 -17.79
C VAL A 86 -3.86 -7.07 -18.11
N ASP A 87 -4.15 -8.20 -18.77
CA ASP A 87 -3.14 -9.17 -19.20
C ASP A 87 -2.19 -9.63 -18.07
N GLU A 88 -2.78 -9.82 -16.86
CA GLU A 88 -2.03 -10.25 -15.67
C GLU A 88 -1.01 -9.23 -15.13
N VAL A 89 -0.98 -8.01 -15.64
CA VAL A 89 -0.07 -6.96 -15.18
C VAL A 89 -0.84 -5.84 -14.48
N LEU A 90 -0.43 -5.53 -13.25
CA LEU A 90 -0.86 -4.37 -12.47
C LEU A 90 0.18 -3.26 -12.63
N ALA A 91 -0.24 -2.08 -13.06
CA ALA A 91 0.60 -0.89 -13.02
C ALA A 91 0.24 -0.01 -11.82
N TRP A 92 1.23 0.58 -11.19
CA TRP A 92 1.09 1.39 -10.00
C TRP A 92 1.97 2.63 -10.04
N TYR A 93 1.53 3.67 -9.30
CA TYR A 93 2.22 4.93 -9.14
C TYR A 93 2.08 5.39 -7.69
N HIS A 94 3.17 5.86 -7.11
CA HIS A 94 3.22 6.40 -5.77
C HIS A 94 4.01 7.71 -5.78
N TYR A 95 3.40 8.77 -5.26
CA TYR A 95 4.04 10.05 -4.99
C TYR A 95 3.93 10.33 -3.49
N GLN A 96 5.00 10.81 -2.89
CA GLN A 96 4.99 11.26 -1.50
C GLN A 96 5.77 12.58 -1.34
N TYR A 97 5.34 13.36 -0.37
CA TYR A 97 6.01 14.57 0.06
C TYR A 97 5.95 14.66 1.58
N THR A 98 7.10 14.87 2.24
CA THR A 98 7.21 15.06 3.68
C THR A 98 7.74 16.46 3.97
N GLU A 99 6.98 17.25 4.70
CA GLU A 99 7.40 18.59 5.11
C GLU A 99 8.56 18.47 6.09
N ASN A 100 9.59 19.30 5.91
CA ASN A 100 10.81 19.34 6.73
C ASN A 100 11.68 18.06 6.69
N SER A 101 11.52 17.22 5.69
CA SER A 101 12.38 16.08 5.41
C SER A 101 13.46 16.45 4.38
N ASP A 102 14.69 15.97 4.58
CA ASP A 102 15.76 16.12 3.59
C ASP A 102 15.46 15.35 2.29
N ALA A 103 14.55 14.36 2.36
CA ALA A 103 14.11 13.58 1.19
C ALA A 103 13.22 14.39 0.24
N GLY A 104 12.47 15.41 0.76
CA GLY A 104 11.62 16.25 -0.06
C GLY A 104 10.48 15.48 -0.72
N GLU A 105 10.47 15.48 -2.06
CA GLU A 105 9.53 14.75 -2.91
C GLU A 105 10.15 13.42 -3.37
N ASP A 106 9.35 12.37 -3.38
CA ASP A 106 9.71 11.08 -3.93
C ASP A 106 8.58 10.58 -4.84
N GLU A 107 8.95 10.04 -5.98
CA GLU A 107 8.02 9.59 -7.02
C GLU A 107 8.50 8.26 -7.58
N VAL A 108 7.69 7.23 -7.43
CA VAL A 108 8.00 5.86 -7.85
C VAL A 108 6.81 5.29 -8.61
N TRP A 109 7.07 4.59 -9.70
CA TRP A 109 6.04 3.87 -10.45
C TRP A 109 6.56 2.57 -11.00
N GLY A 110 5.67 1.67 -11.33
CA GLY A 110 6.08 0.37 -11.82
C GLY A 110 4.94 -0.48 -12.35
N GLU A 111 5.31 -1.71 -12.66
CA GLU A 111 4.42 -2.76 -13.11
C GLU A 111 4.74 -4.05 -12.36
N ALA A 112 3.71 -4.83 -12.03
CA ALA A 112 3.85 -6.10 -11.31
C ALA A 112 3.06 -7.21 -11.99
N ASN A 113 3.63 -8.41 -12.03
CA ASN A 113 2.93 -9.64 -12.31
C ASN A 113 2.99 -10.59 -11.09
N GLU A 114 2.59 -11.85 -11.21
CA GLU A 114 2.57 -12.79 -10.09
C GLU A 114 3.95 -13.14 -9.51
N LYS A 115 5.05 -12.87 -10.22
CA LYS A 115 6.38 -13.35 -9.85
C LYS A 115 7.39 -12.24 -9.60
N MET A 116 7.17 -11.08 -10.18
CA MET A 116 8.10 -9.97 -10.13
C MET A 116 7.42 -8.64 -10.34
N TYR A 117 8.01 -7.58 -9.81
CA TYR A 117 7.65 -6.22 -10.18
C TYR A 117 8.89 -5.46 -10.67
N ALA A 118 8.68 -4.57 -11.62
CA ALA A 118 9.67 -3.61 -12.06
C ALA A 118 9.25 -2.22 -11.60
N GLU A 119 10.18 -1.46 -11.05
CA GLU A 119 9.92 -0.11 -10.58
C GLU A 119 10.95 0.88 -11.10
N ARG A 120 10.54 2.13 -11.18
CA ARG A 120 11.37 3.28 -11.50
C ARG A 120 11.10 4.39 -10.50
N SER A 121 12.15 4.94 -9.93
CA SER A 121 12.09 6.15 -9.13
C SER A 121 12.47 7.35 -10.01
N ALA A 122 11.84 8.49 -9.79
CA ALA A 122 12.22 9.74 -10.47
C ALA A 122 13.64 10.20 -10.10
N SER A 123 14.18 9.73 -8.98
CA SER A 123 15.55 10.02 -8.51
C SER A 123 16.60 9.08 -9.10
N ASP A 124 16.20 7.95 -9.69
CA ASP A 124 17.11 6.91 -10.16
C ASP A 124 17.31 6.97 -11.68
N ASP A 125 18.55 6.74 -12.12
CA ASP A 125 18.91 6.74 -13.53
C ASP A 125 18.44 5.46 -14.26
N ALA A 126 18.22 4.36 -13.52
CA ALA A 126 17.84 3.07 -14.07
C ALA A 126 16.65 2.46 -13.32
N ALA A 127 15.82 1.72 -14.07
CA ALA A 127 14.77 0.91 -13.46
C ALA A 127 15.35 -0.27 -12.70
N SER A 128 14.64 -0.74 -11.67
CA SER A 128 14.98 -1.93 -10.90
C SER A 128 13.94 -3.03 -11.10
N LEU A 129 14.37 -4.29 -10.92
CA LEU A 129 13.54 -5.47 -10.99
C LEU A 129 13.59 -6.19 -9.64
N SER A 130 12.46 -6.37 -9.02
CA SER A 130 12.31 -7.14 -7.78
C SER A 130 11.65 -8.48 -8.05
N ILE A 131 12.19 -9.53 -7.43
CA ILE A 131 11.71 -10.91 -7.58
C ILE A 131 11.39 -11.45 -6.19
N HIS A 132 10.12 -11.82 -5.98
CA HIS A 132 9.65 -12.48 -4.77
C HIS A 132 9.54 -13.99 -4.96
N PHE A 133 9.99 -14.75 -3.97
CA PHE A 133 9.96 -16.22 -4.04
C PHE A 133 8.68 -16.83 -3.46
N ARG A 134 7.99 -16.14 -2.57
CA ARG A 134 6.87 -16.66 -1.78
C ARG A 134 5.62 -15.80 -1.80
N HIS A 135 5.69 -14.62 -2.38
CA HIS A 135 4.57 -13.70 -2.47
C HIS A 135 4.14 -13.52 -3.91
N ASP A 136 2.86 -13.34 -4.11
CA ASP A 136 2.31 -12.78 -5.33
C ASP A 136 2.70 -11.30 -5.36
N ASP A 137 3.55 -10.90 -6.30
CA ASP A 137 4.03 -9.52 -6.38
C ASP A 137 2.90 -8.52 -6.67
N LYS A 138 1.87 -8.92 -7.41
CA LYS A 138 0.65 -8.10 -7.54
C LYS A 138 -0.02 -7.91 -6.19
N GLN A 139 -0.14 -8.96 -5.40
CA GLN A 139 -0.74 -8.87 -4.07
C GLN A 139 0.12 -8.00 -3.16
N TYR A 140 1.44 -8.12 -3.23
CA TYR A 140 2.35 -7.24 -2.48
C TYR A 140 2.12 -5.76 -2.82
N ILE A 141 2.03 -5.41 -4.10
CA ILE A 141 1.76 -4.04 -4.54
C ILE A 141 0.34 -3.59 -4.14
N LEU A 142 -0.67 -4.46 -4.25
CA LEU A 142 -2.02 -4.16 -3.80
C LEU A 142 -2.09 -3.90 -2.28
N ASP A 143 -1.32 -4.63 -1.49
CA ASP A 143 -1.28 -4.46 -0.04
C ASP A 143 -0.65 -3.11 0.38
N MET A 144 0.13 -2.47 -0.50
CA MET A 144 0.63 -1.11 -0.28
C MET A 144 -0.46 -0.03 -0.45
N MET A 145 -1.57 -0.37 -1.12
CA MET A 145 -2.70 0.54 -1.28
C MET A 145 -3.38 0.79 0.07
N PRO A 146 -3.72 2.04 0.41
CA PRO A 146 -4.47 2.34 1.62
C PRO A 146 -5.77 1.54 1.71
N GLN A 147 -5.95 0.84 2.82
CA GLN A 147 -7.09 -0.06 3.05
C GLN A 147 -7.98 0.45 4.16
N CYS A 148 -9.21 -0.04 4.16
CA CYS A 148 -10.12 0.11 5.29
C CYS A 148 -9.51 -0.58 6.53
N PRO A 149 -9.32 0.11 7.68
CA PRO A 149 -8.66 -0.47 8.85
C PRO A 149 -9.35 -1.76 9.31
N THR A 150 -8.55 -2.77 9.58
CA THR A 150 -9.01 -3.99 10.24
C THR A 150 -8.85 -3.85 11.76
N SER A 151 -9.80 -4.37 12.53
CA SER A 151 -9.57 -4.54 13.98
C SER A 151 -8.44 -5.55 14.17
N GLY A 152 -7.37 -5.15 14.84
CA GLY A 152 -6.38 -6.12 15.32
C GLY A 152 -6.97 -7.07 16.35
N GLU A 153 -6.37 -8.24 16.55
CA GLU A 153 -6.82 -9.25 17.54
C GLU A 153 -6.93 -8.70 18.97
N ASN A 154 -6.24 -7.59 19.27
CA ASN A 154 -6.21 -6.93 20.58
C ASN A 154 -6.90 -5.57 20.60
N ALA A 155 -7.96 -5.39 19.82
CA ALA A 155 -8.69 -4.13 19.77
C ALA A 155 -10.20 -4.36 19.79
N GLU A 156 -10.92 -3.46 20.46
CA GLU A 156 -12.37 -3.41 20.48
C GLU A 156 -12.87 -2.30 19.55
N GLN A 157 -13.87 -2.61 18.74
CA GLN A 157 -14.49 -1.64 17.82
C GLN A 157 -15.93 -1.35 18.25
N THR A 158 -16.25 -0.06 18.32
CA THR A 158 -17.60 0.45 18.59
C THR A 158 -18.05 1.32 17.43
N ILE A 159 -19.24 1.05 16.90
CA ILE A 159 -19.90 1.95 15.94
C ILE A 159 -20.52 3.10 16.76
N ASP A 160 -20.02 4.32 16.55
CA ASP A 160 -20.47 5.51 17.27
C ASP A 160 -21.70 6.13 16.61
N GLY A 161 -21.85 5.96 15.30
CA GLY A 161 -22.98 6.46 14.54
C GLY A 161 -22.96 6.10 13.07
N CYS A 162 -24.15 6.13 12.47
CA CYS A 162 -24.34 6.00 11.03
C CYS A 162 -25.43 7.00 10.62
N SER A 163 -25.17 7.83 9.61
CA SER A 163 -26.10 8.82 9.09
C SER A 163 -25.94 8.97 7.59
N GLU A 164 -26.93 9.54 6.93
CA GLU A 164 -26.83 9.94 5.52
C GLU A 164 -26.77 11.47 5.44
N GLU A 165 -25.74 11.98 4.78
CA GLU A 165 -25.54 13.43 4.57
C GLU A 165 -25.05 13.71 3.15
N ASN A 166 -25.69 14.65 2.47
CA ASN A 166 -25.32 15.09 1.12
C ASN A 166 -25.17 13.94 0.11
N GLY A 167 -26.04 12.93 0.21
CA GLY A 167 -26.04 11.77 -0.69
C GLY A 167 -24.88 10.80 -0.44
N ALA A 168 -24.30 10.80 0.75
CA ALA A 168 -23.30 9.81 1.17
C ALA A 168 -23.64 9.26 2.55
N ILE A 169 -23.28 8.02 2.81
CA ILE A 169 -23.37 7.41 4.13
C ILE A 169 -22.12 7.82 4.93
N LEU A 170 -22.34 8.34 6.14
CA LEU A 170 -21.28 8.61 7.11
C LEU A 170 -21.32 7.54 8.19
N LEU A 171 -20.22 6.81 8.38
CA LEU A 171 -20.07 5.81 9.42
C LEU A 171 -18.89 6.20 10.32
N SER A 172 -19.13 6.31 11.64
CA SER A 172 -18.09 6.59 12.62
C SER A 172 -17.84 5.37 13.51
N VAL A 173 -16.58 5.00 13.67
CA VAL A 173 -16.12 3.82 14.40
C VAL A 173 -14.96 4.19 15.30
N THR A 174 -15.08 3.93 16.59
CA THR A 174 -13.96 4.02 17.54
C THR A 174 -13.32 2.66 17.73
N THR A 175 -12.00 2.60 17.61
CA THR A 175 -11.18 1.40 17.88
C THR A 175 -10.25 1.68 19.06
N ARG A 176 -10.36 0.90 20.13
CA ARG A 176 -9.54 0.98 21.34
C ARG A 176 -8.64 -0.24 21.45
N TYR A 177 -7.35 -0.01 21.69
CA TYR A 177 -6.43 -1.11 22.00
C TYR A 177 -6.65 -1.63 23.43
N LEU A 178 -6.59 -2.95 23.59
CA LEU A 178 -6.82 -3.62 24.89
C LEU A 178 -5.55 -3.71 25.76
N ASP A 179 -4.46 -3.11 25.31
CA ASP A 179 -3.11 -3.19 25.91
C ASP A 179 -2.84 -2.16 27.01
N SER A 180 -3.84 -1.50 27.54
CA SER A 180 -3.70 -0.42 28.54
C SER A 180 -2.77 0.75 28.16
N SER A 181 -2.42 0.88 26.88
CA SER A 181 -1.55 1.97 26.40
C SER A 181 -2.22 3.36 26.40
N GLY A 182 -3.55 3.40 26.55
CA GLY A 182 -4.36 4.61 26.45
C GLY A 182 -4.54 5.11 25.01
N TYR A 183 -3.99 4.43 24.01
CA TYR A 183 -4.16 4.81 22.60
C TYR A 183 -5.46 4.25 22.04
N TYR A 184 -6.14 5.09 21.26
CA TYR A 184 -7.28 4.71 20.45
C TYR A 184 -7.40 5.62 19.23
N TYR A 185 -8.20 5.22 18.26
CA TYR A 185 -8.48 6.05 17.11
C TYR A 185 -9.97 5.99 16.73
N THR A 186 -10.46 7.11 16.17
CA THR A 186 -11.78 7.18 15.58
C THR A 186 -11.63 7.27 14.08
N THR A 187 -12.31 6.39 13.35
CA THR A 187 -12.36 6.39 11.90
C THR A 187 -13.75 6.85 11.46
N CYS A 188 -13.80 7.91 10.64
CA CYS A 188 -15.00 8.33 9.97
C CYS A 188 -14.89 7.96 8.49
N TYR A 189 -15.86 7.19 8.01
CA TYR A 189 -15.98 6.78 6.61
C TYR A 189 -17.06 7.58 5.93
N ARG A 190 -16.79 8.06 4.73
CA ARG A 190 -17.77 8.60 3.81
C ARG A 190 -17.90 7.68 2.61
N VAL A 191 -19.08 7.16 2.37
CA VAL A 191 -19.34 6.03 1.48
C VAL A 191 -20.41 6.40 0.47
N ASP A 192 -20.24 5.98 -0.78
CA ASP A 192 -21.28 6.07 -1.79
C ASP A 192 -22.40 5.05 -1.46
N PRO A 193 -23.66 5.49 -1.29
CA PRO A 193 -24.77 4.61 -0.91
C PRO A 193 -25.15 3.60 -2.00
N ALA A 194 -24.84 3.88 -3.26
CA ALA A 194 -25.20 3.01 -4.38
C ALA A 194 -24.22 1.86 -4.55
N THR A 195 -22.92 2.11 -4.34
CA THR A 195 -21.84 1.13 -4.60
C THR A 195 -21.20 0.60 -3.32
N SER A 196 -21.39 1.28 -2.19
CA SER A 196 -20.68 1.06 -0.92
C SER A 196 -19.17 1.32 -1.02
N GLU A 197 -18.71 2.05 -2.02
CA GLU A 197 -17.32 2.41 -2.22
C GLU A 197 -16.92 3.62 -1.39
N LEU A 198 -15.68 3.65 -0.92
CA LEU A 198 -15.13 4.74 -0.14
C LEU A 198 -14.96 5.99 -1.01
N LEU A 199 -15.47 7.10 -0.52
CA LEU A 199 -15.19 8.45 -1.04
C LEU A 199 -14.12 9.14 -0.20
N GLU A 200 -14.20 8.96 1.13
CA GLU A 200 -13.27 9.56 2.08
C GLU A 200 -13.18 8.71 3.36
N MET A 201 -12.03 8.69 3.98
CA MET A 201 -11.80 8.10 5.29
C MET A 201 -10.88 9.02 6.09
N SER A 202 -11.29 9.40 7.29
CA SER A 202 -10.42 10.10 8.22
C SER A 202 -10.15 9.23 9.45
N VAL A 203 -8.88 9.14 9.85
CA VAL A 203 -8.43 8.41 11.04
C VAL A 203 -7.82 9.43 11.99
N THR A 204 -8.49 9.68 13.11
CA THR A 204 -7.98 10.57 14.16
C THR A 204 -7.43 9.74 15.30
N ASN A 205 -6.17 9.91 15.62
CA ASN A 205 -5.49 9.24 16.71
C ASN A 205 -5.58 10.04 18.01
N TYR A 206 -5.85 9.34 19.12
CA TYR A 206 -5.97 9.91 20.45
C TYR A 206 -5.12 9.13 21.45
N HIS A 207 -4.72 9.83 22.50
CA HIS A 207 -4.11 9.23 23.70
C HIS A 207 -4.85 9.73 24.94
N GLU A 208 -5.27 8.81 25.81
CA GLU A 208 -5.87 9.06 27.10
C GLU A 208 -4.82 8.77 28.18
N ASP A 209 -4.48 9.75 28.99
CA ASP A 209 -3.48 9.60 30.04
C ASP A 209 -4.06 8.88 31.30
N GLU A 210 -3.22 8.60 32.28
CA GLU A 210 -3.60 7.92 33.52
C GLU A 210 -4.67 8.68 34.34
N ASN A 211 -4.89 9.97 34.07
CA ASN A 211 -5.89 10.81 34.74
C ASN A 211 -7.17 10.91 33.90
N GLY A 212 -7.27 10.25 32.75
CA GLY A 212 -8.39 10.30 31.85
C GLY A 212 -8.40 11.57 30.97
N ALA A 213 -7.30 12.32 30.87
CA ALA A 213 -7.22 13.44 29.97
C ALA A 213 -6.89 12.98 28.55
N VAL A 214 -7.74 13.37 27.60
CA VAL A 214 -7.62 12.97 26.20
C VAL A 214 -6.88 14.03 25.40
N SER A 215 -5.89 13.62 24.63
CA SER A 215 -5.14 14.45 23.70
C SER A 215 -5.18 13.87 22.29
N LYS A 216 -5.46 14.72 21.29
CA LYS A 216 -5.37 14.39 19.87
C LYS A 216 -3.90 14.32 19.48
N GLN A 217 -3.50 13.28 18.75
CA GLN A 217 -2.13 13.06 18.32
C GLN A 217 -1.91 13.45 16.85
N GLY A 218 -2.93 13.29 16.00
CA GLY A 218 -2.90 13.65 14.59
C GLY A 218 -4.09 13.08 13.83
N ILE A 219 -4.18 13.47 12.56
CA ILE A 219 -5.21 13.00 11.63
C ILE A 219 -4.54 12.48 10.36
N ARG A 220 -5.02 11.34 9.84
CA ARG A 220 -4.81 10.89 8.47
C ARG A 220 -6.12 10.99 7.71
N LEU A 221 -6.08 11.66 6.58
CA LEU A 221 -7.23 11.85 5.72
C LEU A 221 -6.94 11.21 4.36
N TYR A 222 -7.77 10.25 3.96
CA TYR A 222 -7.71 9.55 2.69
C TYR A 222 -8.91 9.94 1.84
N ARG A 223 -8.70 10.13 0.53
CA ARG A 223 -9.76 10.37 -0.46
C ARG A 223 -9.56 9.45 -1.63
N TRP A 224 -10.62 8.76 -2.00
CA TRP A 224 -10.69 7.90 -3.18
C TRP A 224 -11.31 8.65 -4.35
N SER A 225 -10.75 8.43 -5.52
CA SER A 225 -11.35 8.78 -6.80
C SER A 225 -11.11 7.65 -7.79
N TYR A 226 -12.06 7.46 -8.68
CA TYR A 226 -12.13 6.34 -9.57
C TYR A 226 -12.08 6.83 -11.02
N ASP A 227 -11.48 6.02 -11.90
CA ASP A 227 -11.40 6.25 -13.35
C ASP A 227 -10.67 7.56 -13.75
N GLU A 228 -9.80 8.07 -12.85
CA GLU A 228 -8.88 9.14 -13.20
C GLU A 228 -7.82 8.64 -14.20
N PRO A 229 -7.33 9.51 -15.12
CA PRO A 229 -6.23 9.14 -15.99
C PRO A 229 -4.99 8.70 -15.18
N TYR A 230 -4.41 7.55 -15.55
CA TYR A 230 -3.16 7.09 -14.95
C TYR A 230 -2.01 8.03 -15.32
N GLN A 231 -1.20 8.43 -14.34
CA GLN A 231 -0.22 9.52 -14.49
C GLN A 231 1.14 9.07 -15.00
N ALA A 232 1.58 7.86 -14.61
CA ALA A 232 2.88 7.37 -14.98
C ALA A 232 2.89 6.64 -16.33
N GLU A 233 4.07 6.53 -16.93
CA GLU A 233 4.25 5.72 -18.13
C GLU A 233 4.12 4.23 -17.76
N ARG A 234 3.46 3.47 -18.64
CA ARG A 234 3.47 2.02 -18.60
C ARG A 234 4.66 1.52 -19.42
N ASN A 235 5.07 0.29 -19.18
CA ASN A 235 6.14 -0.46 -19.83
C ASN A 235 7.47 -0.50 -19.05
N VAL A 236 7.46 -0.20 -17.75
CA VAL A 236 8.66 -0.32 -16.91
C VAL A 236 9.17 -1.76 -16.93
N MET A 237 8.27 -2.74 -16.90
CA MET A 237 8.64 -4.16 -17.02
C MET A 237 9.39 -4.45 -18.32
N ASN A 238 8.98 -3.83 -19.43
CA ASN A 238 9.64 -3.99 -20.72
C ASN A 238 10.99 -3.27 -20.81
N GLU A 239 11.23 -2.25 -19.98
CA GLU A 239 12.54 -1.59 -19.89
C GLU A 239 13.59 -2.51 -19.28
N VAL A 240 13.19 -3.35 -18.31
CA VAL A 240 14.11 -4.21 -17.56
C VAL A 240 14.17 -5.66 -18.10
N LEU A 241 13.11 -6.14 -18.75
CA LEU A 241 13.04 -7.49 -19.31
C LEU A 241 13.12 -7.45 -20.85
N PHE A 242 14.02 -8.21 -21.41
CA PHE A 242 14.12 -8.38 -22.86
C PHE A 242 13.38 -9.63 -23.33
N SER A 243 12.75 -9.54 -24.50
CA SER A 243 12.25 -10.73 -25.17
C SER A 243 13.41 -11.66 -25.56
N THR A 244 13.14 -12.94 -25.71
CA THR A 244 14.13 -13.95 -26.08
C THR A 244 14.84 -13.67 -27.41
N ASP A 245 14.27 -12.80 -28.26
CA ASP A 245 14.79 -12.47 -29.59
C ASP A 245 15.78 -11.28 -29.57
N SER A 246 15.88 -10.52 -28.48
CA SER A 246 16.87 -9.45 -28.36
C SER A 246 18.27 -10.04 -28.09
N THR A 247 19.29 -9.54 -28.78
CA THR A 247 20.69 -9.95 -28.61
C THR A 247 21.62 -8.80 -28.22
N GLU A 248 21.07 -7.58 -28.09
CA GLU A 248 21.86 -6.38 -27.79
C GLU A 248 21.56 -5.91 -26.36
N ASP A 249 22.59 -5.50 -25.66
CA ASP A 249 22.54 -4.91 -24.32
C ASP A 249 21.75 -5.71 -23.28
N VAL A 250 21.96 -7.03 -23.28
CA VAL A 250 21.26 -7.97 -22.42
C VAL A 250 22.19 -8.81 -21.55
N CYS A 251 21.75 -9.14 -20.36
CA CYS A 251 22.38 -10.08 -19.46
C CYS A 251 21.46 -11.29 -19.24
N ASP A 252 21.97 -12.50 -19.51
CA ASP A 252 21.28 -13.75 -19.17
C ASP A 252 21.53 -14.04 -17.68
N LEU A 253 20.51 -13.77 -16.84
CA LEU A 253 20.59 -13.99 -15.39
C LEU A 253 20.05 -15.36 -15.02
N THR A 254 20.92 -16.20 -14.45
CA THR A 254 20.54 -17.48 -13.85
C THR A 254 20.54 -17.35 -12.33
N TYR A 255 19.42 -17.61 -11.67
CA TYR A 255 19.36 -17.62 -10.22
C TYR A 255 18.93 -18.97 -9.66
N PHE A 256 19.63 -19.37 -8.60
CA PHE A 256 19.43 -20.60 -7.87
C PHE A 256 18.84 -20.29 -6.51
N TYR A 257 17.76 -20.95 -6.15
CA TYR A 257 17.10 -20.80 -4.85
C TYR A 257 16.71 -22.17 -4.31
N PRO A 258 16.59 -22.36 -2.99
CA PRO A 258 16.21 -23.63 -2.41
C PRO A 258 14.84 -24.10 -2.88
N ALA A 259 14.73 -25.37 -3.25
CA ALA A 259 13.46 -25.92 -3.67
C ALA A 259 12.44 -25.90 -2.53
N PRO A 260 11.17 -25.52 -2.80
CA PRO A 260 10.14 -25.55 -1.78
C PRO A 260 9.84 -26.99 -1.37
N GLY A 261 9.79 -27.29 -0.06
CA GLY A 261 9.26 -28.58 0.43
C GLY A 261 10.08 -29.34 1.46
N SER A 262 11.15 -28.80 2.03
CA SER A 262 11.69 -29.42 3.26
C SER A 262 10.92 -28.91 4.49
N GLU A 263 10.40 -29.82 5.31
CA GLU A 263 9.73 -29.50 6.59
C GLU A 263 10.67 -28.81 7.62
N LYS A 264 11.93 -28.63 7.29
CA LYS A 264 12.98 -28.05 8.14
C LYS A 264 13.66 -26.84 7.51
N GLY A 265 12.91 -25.86 7.08
CA GLY A 265 13.58 -24.71 6.48
C GLY A 265 14.26 -25.08 5.15
N TRP A 266 15.06 -24.18 4.66
CA TRP A 266 15.72 -24.25 3.38
C TRP A 266 16.95 -25.17 3.45
N ASP A 267 16.75 -26.49 3.31
CA ASP A 267 17.87 -27.41 3.23
C ASP A 267 18.38 -27.47 1.77
N VAL A 268 19.53 -26.88 1.55
CA VAL A 268 20.25 -26.89 0.27
C VAL A 268 21.01 -28.23 0.10
N GLY A 269 20.32 -29.35 0.32
CA GLY A 269 20.90 -30.69 0.09
C GLY A 269 21.33 -30.90 -1.36
N GLU A 270 22.06 -32.00 -1.66
CA GLU A 270 22.68 -32.25 -2.95
C GLU A 270 21.80 -32.12 -4.20
N ASN A 271 20.46 -32.06 -4.04
CA ASN A 271 19.46 -31.87 -5.11
C ASN A 271 18.51 -30.72 -4.83
N GLY A 272 18.82 -29.79 -3.94
CA GLY A 272 17.91 -28.83 -3.35
C GLY A 272 17.79 -27.48 -4.04
N TRP A 273 18.46 -27.25 -5.15
CA TRP A 273 18.37 -26.01 -5.91
C TRP A 273 17.26 -26.05 -6.97
N SER A 274 16.34 -25.11 -6.91
CA SER A 274 15.54 -24.72 -8.07
C SER A 274 16.32 -23.70 -8.88
N VAL A 275 16.17 -23.72 -10.19
CA VAL A 275 16.83 -22.77 -11.09
C VAL A 275 15.78 -22.03 -11.90
N SER A 276 16.00 -20.73 -12.06
CA SER A 276 15.26 -19.90 -13.00
C SER A 276 16.22 -19.06 -13.82
N GLU A 277 15.82 -18.79 -15.05
CA GLU A 277 16.58 -18.00 -16.00
C GLU A 277 15.69 -16.88 -16.53
N ILE A 278 16.21 -15.67 -16.51
CA ILE A 278 15.55 -14.49 -17.11
C ILE A 278 16.59 -13.70 -17.89
N ARG A 279 16.13 -13.00 -18.90
CA ARG A 279 16.95 -12.09 -19.68
C ARG A 279 16.60 -10.66 -19.30
N VAL A 280 17.59 -9.89 -18.87
CA VAL A 280 17.43 -8.52 -18.37
C VAL A 280 18.27 -7.53 -19.16
N ALA A 281 17.87 -6.26 -19.15
CA ALA A 281 18.67 -5.17 -19.69
C ALA A 281 19.97 -4.99 -18.91
N HIS A 282 21.07 -4.64 -19.59
CA HIS A 282 22.31 -4.26 -18.92
C HIS A 282 22.06 -3.11 -17.93
N GLY A 283 22.64 -3.22 -16.75
CA GLY A 283 22.54 -2.20 -15.72
C GLY A 283 21.22 -2.24 -14.92
N THR A 284 20.30 -3.17 -15.22
CA THR A 284 19.11 -3.37 -14.38
C THR A 284 19.54 -3.79 -12.96
N ARG A 285 19.07 -3.06 -11.96
CA ARG A 285 19.27 -3.43 -10.56
C ARG A 285 18.32 -4.58 -10.21
N ILE A 286 18.87 -5.73 -9.84
CA ILE A 286 18.07 -6.90 -9.47
C ILE A 286 18.05 -7.05 -7.95
N LEU A 287 16.84 -7.06 -7.37
CA LEU A 287 16.60 -7.33 -5.97
C LEU A 287 15.87 -8.65 -5.81
N PHE A 288 16.29 -9.45 -4.84
CA PHE A 288 15.62 -10.70 -4.48
C PHE A 288 15.00 -10.54 -3.11
N LEU A 289 13.68 -10.69 -3.03
CA LEU A 289 12.90 -10.42 -1.83
C LEU A 289 12.20 -11.69 -1.32
N ASP A 290 12.13 -11.84 0.00
CA ASP A 290 11.33 -12.86 0.68
C ASP A 290 10.96 -12.35 2.08
N SER A 291 10.06 -13.03 2.75
CA SER A 291 9.72 -12.83 4.17
C SER A 291 10.89 -13.15 5.12
N ALA A 292 11.91 -13.89 4.65
CA ALA A 292 13.15 -14.18 5.37
C ALA A 292 14.28 -13.26 4.90
N ASP A 293 15.24 -12.97 5.77
CA ASP A 293 16.49 -12.33 5.36
C ASP A 293 17.24 -13.25 4.39
N LEU A 294 17.74 -12.68 3.28
CA LEU A 294 18.43 -13.42 2.23
C LEU A 294 19.91 -13.09 2.21
N ALA A 295 20.73 -14.09 1.91
CA ALA A 295 22.13 -13.91 1.53
C ALA A 295 22.33 -14.30 0.07
N LEU A 296 23.05 -13.48 -0.68
CA LEU A 296 23.32 -13.66 -2.10
C LEU A 296 24.80 -14.03 -2.31
N TYR A 297 25.06 -14.98 -3.21
CA TYR A 297 26.42 -15.44 -3.54
C TYR A 297 26.60 -15.58 -5.04
N ALA A 298 27.79 -15.24 -5.53
CA ALA A 298 28.15 -15.36 -6.94
C ALA A 298 28.68 -16.78 -7.30
N ASP A 299 28.83 -17.68 -6.34
CA ASP A 299 29.33 -19.03 -6.55
C ASP A 299 28.55 -20.09 -5.77
N ARG A 300 28.55 -21.30 -6.30
CA ARG A 300 27.83 -22.44 -5.72
C ARG A 300 28.36 -22.86 -4.35
N GLU A 301 29.64 -22.64 -4.11
CA GLU A 301 30.33 -22.94 -2.85
C GLU A 301 29.99 -21.94 -1.74
N LEU A 302 29.19 -20.88 -2.05
CA LEU A 302 28.77 -19.83 -1.15
C LEU A 302 29.96 -19.10 -0.49
N THR A 303 31.01 -18.88 -1.26
CA THR A 303 32.25 -18.25 -0.79
C THR A 303 32.41 -16.79 -1.22
N LYS A 304 31.63 -16.35 -2.23
CA LYS A 304 31.66 -15.00 -2.81
C LYS A 304 30.35 -14.29 -2.57
N PRO A 305 30.18 -13.64 -1.40
CA PRO A 305 28.96 -12.92 -1.12
C PRO A 305 28.79 -11.72 -2.08
N ILE A 306 27.54 -11.47 -2.45
CA ILE A 306 27.09 -10.27 -3.16
C ILE A 306 26.44 -9.37 -2.12
N ASP A 307 26.76 -8.08 -2.10
CA ASP A 307 26.08 -7.14 -1.23
C ASP A 307 24.59 -7.03 -1.64
N PHE A 308 23.73 -7.23 -0.68
CA PHE A 308 22.28 -7.24 -0.91
C PHE A 308 21.77 -5.91 -1.47
N TYR A 309 22.34 -4.79 -1.00
CA TYR A 309 21.93 -3.44 -1.40
C TYR A 309 22.52 -3.03 -2.75
N ASP A 310 23.70 -3.53 -3.10
CA ASP A 310 24.30 -3.28 -4.42
C ASP A 310 23.60 -4.10 -5.50
N GLY A 311 22.97 -5.23 -5.11
CA GLY A 311 22.28 -6.14 -6.02
C GLY A 311 23.24 -6.95 -6.90
N VAL A 312 22.68 -7.57 -7.94
CA VAL A 312 23.45 -8.39 -8.88
C VAL A 312 23.96 -7.52 -10.02
N ASP A 313 25.25 -7.61 -10.34
CA ASP A 313 25.86 -6.93 -11.49
C ASP A 313 25.35 -7.57 -12.79
N THR A 314 24.59 -6.81 -13.57
CA THR A 314 24.04 -7.18 -14.87
C THR A 314 24.72 -6.46 -16.04
N SER A 315 25.91 -5.91 -15.84
CA SER A 315 26.67 -5.21 -16.88
C SER A 315 27.35 -6.14 -17.90
N GLY A 316 27.45 -7.44 -17.58
CA GLY A 316 28.02 -8.48 -18.43
C GLY A 316 26.97 -9.24 -19.23
N GLU A 317 27.44 -10.10 -20.17
CA GLU A 317 26.58 -10.95 -21.00
C GLU A 317 25.79 -11.98 -20.17
N SER A 318 26.28 -12.36 -19.00
CA SER A 318 25.62 -13.31 -18.10
C SER A 318 25.98 -13.05 -16.64
N ALA A 319 25.04 -13.34 -15.75
CA ALA A 319 25.23 -13.32 -14.30
C ALA A 319 24.63 -14.58 -13.66
N THR A 320 25.23 -15.01 -12.57
CA THR A 320 24.71 -16.14 -11.79
C THR A 320 24.65 -15.77 -10.33
N VAL A 321 23.53 -16.08 -9.66
CA VAL A 321 23.35 -15.84 -8.24
C VAL A 321 22.77 -17.06 -7.52
N TYR A 322 23.31 -17.35 -6.34
CA TYR A 322 22.81 -18.36 -5.40
C TYR A 322 22.21 -17.64 -4.21
N ILE A 323 20.95 -17.95 -3.91
CA ILE A 323 20.13 -17.24 -2.92
C ILE A 323 19.89 -18.17 -1.75
N VAL A 324 20.29 -17.77 -0.56
CA VAL A 324 20.18 -18.56 0.66
C VAL A 324 19.39 -17.77 1.71
N PRO A 325 18.24 -18.27 2.17
CA PRO A 325 17.55 -17.68 3.30
C PRO A 325 18.38 -17.80 4.57
N LEU A 326 18.51 -16.72 5.31
CA LEU A 326 19.17 -16.72 6.61
C LEU A 326 18.20 -17.23 7.66
N GLU A 327 18.58 -18.27 8.40
CA GLU A 327 17.80 -18.70 9.55
C GLU A 327 17.79 -17.58 10.60
N LYS A 328 16.60 -17.13 10.99
CA LYS A 328 16.47 -16.30 12.19
C LYS A 328 16.84 -17.17 13.38
N ASN A 329 18.02 -16.95 13.95
CA ASN A 329 18.34 -17.48 15.28
C ASN A 329 17.35 -16.86 16.28
N HIS A 330 16.34 -17.64 16.66
CA HIS A 330 15.38 -17.32 17.72
C HIS A 330 16.02 -17.52 19.12
#